data_4e23a60f61c490253ab2d194a7fcdab7
#
_entry.id   4e23a60f61c490253ab2d194a7fcdab7
#
_cell.length_a   1.000
_cell.length_b   1.000
_cell.length_c   1.000
_cell.angle_alpha   90.00
_cell.angle_beta   90.00
_cell.angle_gamma   90.00
#
_symmetry.space_group_name_H-M   'P 1'
#
loop_
_entity.id
_entity.type
_entity.pdbx_description
1 polymer ?
#
loop_
_entity_poly.entity_id
_entity_poly.type
_entity_poly.pdbx_seq_one_letter_code
_entity_poly.pdbx_strand_id
1 'polypeptide(L)'
;MNLGITDLNKLALEKPFVSFQPKLVPTLFVVPMLAILLGLGSWQVQRHAWKSDLIEKLNSRAESAAIPLAFDIGDLDGIEFQRVKVEGRFLHDKELNLLNRSLNGNPGIHILTPLQRKDGAVIMVNRGWTPFDKADPKTRPQGQLTGPVSVEGIVRLMKKPNDFMPDNEPVKNTWFYWDAPAMARAIGTETLPPYYILA
;
A
#
# COMPACT_ATOMS: atom_id res chain seq x y z
N MET A 1 -8.85 -6.83 -84.13
CA MET A 1 -8.35 -5.79 -83.14
C MET A 1 -7.76 -6.60 -81.98
N ASN A 2 -6.46 -6.99 -82.17
CA ASN A 2 -5.73 -7.82 -81.20
C ASN A 2 -4.97 -6.91 -80.28
N LEU A 3 -5.44 -6.68 -79.05
CA LEU A 3 -4.66 -6.08 -77.97
C LEU A 3 -3.69 -7.16 -77.46
N GLY A 4 -2.43 -6.92 -77.74
CA GLY A 4 -1.35 -7.87 -77.47
C GLY A 4 -1.07 -8.08 -75.98
N ILE A 5 -0.90 -9.34 -75.61
CA ILE A 5 -0.53 -9.88 -74.31
C ILE A 5 0.77 -9.27 -73.74
N THR A 6 1.50 -8.53 -74.57
CA THR A 6 2.76 -7.82 -74.23
C THR A 6 2.61 -6.61 -73.30
N ASP A 7 1.42 -5.98 -73.23
CA ASP A 7 1.24 -4.77 -72.42
C ASP A 7 0.88 -5.06 -70.96
N LEU A 8 0.38 -6.28 -70.65
CA LEU A 8 0.07 -6.66 -69.26
C LEU A 8 1.30 -7.02 -68.43
N ASN A 9 2.41 -7.34 -69.07
CA ASN A 9 3.65 -7.68 -68.35
C ASN A 9 4.49 -6.42 -67.97
N LYS A 10 4.19 -5.26 -68.55
CA LYS A 10 4.84 -3.99 -68.19
C LYS A 10 4.22 -3.33 -66.95
N LEU A 11 2.96 -3.63 -66.66
CA LEU A 11 2.25 -3.08 -65.48
C LEU A 11 2.54 -3.84 -64.17
N ALA A 12 3.17 -5.01 -64.24
CA ALA A 12 3.35 -5.87 -63.07
C ALA A 12 4.69 -5.69 -62.31
N LEU A 13 5.60 -4.81 -62.73
CA LEU A 13 6.97 -4.78 -62.19
C LEU A 13 7.45 -3.43 -61.64
N GLU A 14 6.60 -2.44 -61.48
CA GLU A 14 6.96 -1.28 -60.71
C GLU A 14 6.56 -1.42 -59.25
N LYS A 15 7.22 -2.32 -58.54
CA LYS A 15 7.29 -2.19 -57.06
C LYS A 15 8.16 -0.96 -56.79
N PRO A 16 7.63 0.08 -56.11
CA PRO A 16 8.46 1.18 -55.70
C PRO A 16 9.51 0.65 -54.71
N PHE A 17 10.75 0.45 -55.21
CA PHE A 17 11.88 0.24 -54.32
C PHE A 17 12.05 1.54 -53.53
N VAL A 18 11.59 1.58 -52.31
CA VAL A 18 11.87 2.65 -51.37
C VAL A 18 13.41 2.71 -51.21
N SER A 19 14.06 3.56 -51.97
CA SER A 19 15.50 3.76 -51.82
C SER A 19 15.75 4.47 -50.48
N PHE A 20 16.21 3.69 -49.49
CA PHE A 20 16.63 4.25 -48.23
C PHE A 20 17.94 5.00 -48.39
N GLN A 21 17.87 6.33 -48.37
CA GLN A 21 19.03 7.21 -48.41
C GLN A 21 19.14 7.97 -47.09
N PRO A 22 19.92 7.48 -46.13
CA PRO A 22 20.10 8.12 -44.84
C PRO A 22 20.82 9.46 -45.02
N LYS A 23 20.20 10.57 -44.59
CA LYS A 23 20.80 11.89 -44.54
C LYS A 23 21.56 12.03 -43.22
N LEU A 24 22.83 12.46 -43.26
CA LEU A 24 23.73 12.53 -42.09
C LEU A 24 23.12 13.36 -40.93
N VAL A 25 22.55 14.53 -41.24
CA VAL A 25 22.03 15.43 -40.19
C VAL A 25 20.83 14.85 -39.44
N PRO A 26 19.74 14.37 -40.07
CA PRO A 26 18.67 13.72 -39.38
C PRO A 26 19.10 12.45 -38.62
N THR A 27 20.00 11.67 -39.21
CA THR A 27 20.49 10.41 -38.58
C THR A 27 21.24 10.68 -37.29
N LEU A 28 22.03 11.77 -37.23
CA LEU A 28 22.77 12.18 -36.04
C LEU A 28 21.85 12.51 -34.85
N PHE A 29 20.62 12.94 -35.09
CA PHE A 29 19.64 13.20 -34.05
C PHE A 29 18.74 11.96 -33.73
N VAL A 30 18.36 11.24 -34.78
CA VAL A 30 17.43 10.09 -34.62
C VAL A 30 18.09 8.92 -33.89
N VAL A 31 19.35 8.61 -34.16
CA VAL A 31 20.05 7.50 -33.54
C VAL A 31 20.21 7.67 -32.01
N PRO A 32 20.72 8.81 -31.50
CA PRO A 32 20.77 9.03 -30.05
C PRO A 32 19.38 9.07 -29.42
N MET A 33 18.39 9.70 -30.07
CA MET A 33 17.02 9.74 -29.57
C MET A 33 16.43 8.32 -29.44
N LEU A 34 16.63 7.48 -30.43
CA LEU A 34 16.20 6.08 -30.41
C LEU A 34 16.91 5.30 -29.29
N ALA A 35 18.21 5.50 -29.12
CA ALA A 35 18.97 4.87 -28.03
C ALA A 35 18.44 5.27 -26.64
N ILE A 36 18.11 6.57 -26.45
CA ILE A 36 17.50 7.05 -25.21
C ILE A 36 16.11 6.42 -25.02
N LEU A 37 15.27 6.39 -26.04
CA LEU A 37 13.92 5.77 -25.95
C LEU A 37 14.00 4.29 -25.63
N LEU A 38 14.91 3.54 -26.24
CA LEU A 38 15.13 2.12 -25.96
C LEU A 38 15.66 1.92 -24.53
N GLY A 39 16.58 2.78 -24.08
CA GLY A 39 17.08 2.78 -22.71
C GLY A 39 15.99 3.06 -21.68
N LEU A 40 15.16 4.07 -21.90
CA LEU A 40 14.01 4.37 -21.06
C LEU A 40 12.97 3.25 -21.09
N GLY A 41 12.69 2.68 -22.25
CA GLY A 41 11.76 1.56 -22.39
C GLY A 41 12.22 0.34 -21.62
N SER A 42 13.48 -0.07 -21.75
CA SER A 42 14.05 -1.19 -21.01
C SER A 42 14.03 -0.95 -19.49
N TRP A 43 14.38 0.28 -19.06
CA TRP A 43 14.30 0.66 -17.66
C TRP A 43 12.87 0.58 -17.11
N GLN A 44 11.87 1.02 -17.85
CA GLN A 44 10.45 0.92 -17.46
C GLN A 44 10.00 -0.52 -17.29
N VAL A 45 10.39 -1.42 -18.22
CA VAL A 45 10.08 -2.85 -18.12
C VAL A 45 10.73 -3.47 -16.88
N GLN A 46 12.00 -3.19 -16.62
CA GLN A 46 12.70 -3.70 -15.42
C GLN A 46 12.06 -3.17 -14.13
N ARG A 47 11.72 -1.88 -14.10
CA ARG A 47 11.05 -1.27 -12.94
C ARG A 47 9.66 -1.88 -12.70
N HIS A 48 8.91 -2.16 -13.77
CA HIS A 48 7.61 -2.82 -13.65
C HIS A 48 7.76 -4.24 -13.11
N ALA A 49 8.69 -5.03 -13.64
CA ALA A 49 8.95 -6.39 -13.17
C ALA A 49 9.34 -6.42 -11.68
N TRP A 50 10.26 -5.54 -11.26
CA TRP A 50 10.65 -5.42 -9.86
C TRP A 50 9.49 -5.05 -8.93
N LYS A 51 8.63 -4.09 -9.34
CA LYS A 51 7.44 -3.73 -8.57
C LYS A 51 6.44 -4.88 -8.47
N SER A 52 6.23 -5.61 -9.55
CA SER A 52 5.31 -6.75 -9.58
C SER A 52 5.77 -7.87 -8.64
N ASP A 53 7.06 -8.21 -8.68
CA ASP A 53 7.66 -9.21 -7.78
C ASP A 53 7.55 -8.79 -6.30
N LEU A 54 7.77 -7.51 -6.00
CA LEU A 54 7.60 -6.99 -4.65
C LEU A 54 6.14 -7.09 -4.19
N ILE A 55 5.18 -6.69 -5.02
CA ILE A 55 3.75 -6.76 -4.70
C ILE A 55 3.33 -8.22 -4.50
N GLU A 56 3.77 -9.14 -5.34
CA GLU A 56 3.47 -10.56 -5.23
C GLU A 56 4.00 -11.15 -3.91
N LYS A 57 5.24 -10.82 -3.52
CA LYS A 57 5.81 -11.23 -2.23
C LYS A 57 5.03 -10.68 -1.03
N LEU A 58 4.58 -9.43 -1.10
CA LEU A 58 3.78 -8.83 -0.04
C LEU A 58 2.38 -9.44 0.04
N ASN A 59 1.74 -9.67 -1.10
CA ASN A 59 0.43 -10.30 -1.17
C ASN A 59 0.47 -11.76 -0.69
N SER A 60 1.50 -12.52 -1.07
CA SER A 60 1.64 -13.91 -0.61
C SER A 60 1.77 -14.02 0.91
N ARG A 61 2.43 -13.06 1.56
CA ARG A 61 2.49 -12.99 3.03
C ARG A 61 1.15 -12.62 3.65
N ALA A 62 0.43 -11.67 3.05
CA ALA A 62 -0.87 -11.22 3.52
C ALA A 62 -1.98 -12.27 3.33
N GLU A 63 -1.87 -13.10 2.29
CA GLU A 63 -2.82 -14.18 1.97
C GLU A 63 -2.47 -15.50 2.65
N SER A 64 -1.28 -15.60 3.27
CA SER A 64 -0.88 -16.81 4.01
C SER A 64 -1.82 -17.09 5.18
N ALA A 65 -1.83 -18.35 5.65
CA ALA A 65 -2.55 -18.70 6.86
C ALA A 65 -2.10 -17.84 8.04
N ALA A 66 -3.05 -17.34 8.82
CA ALA A 66 -2.74 -16.52 9.98
C ALA A 66 -1.94 -17.32 11.01
N ILE A 67 -0.77 -16.82 11.38
CA ILE A 67 0.06 -17.40 12.43
C ILE A 67 -0.22 -16.72 13.79
N PRO A 68 -0.12 -17.42 14.92
CA PRO A 68 -0.20 -16.76 16.22
C PRO A 68 0.88 -15.69 16.36
N LEU A 69 0.50 -14.48 16.77
CA LEU A 69 1.47 -13.41 17.01
C LEU A 69 2.31 -13.75 18.25
N ALA A 70 3.63 -13.88 18.06
CA ALA A 70 4.56 -14.13 19.16
C ALA A 70 4.51 -13.00 20.20
N PHE A 71 4.91 -13.30 21.44
CA PHE A 71 4.98 -12.30 22.51
C PHE A 71 6.15 -11.33 22.28
N ASP A 72 7.26 -11.86 21.86
CA ASP A 72 8.45 -11.08 21.51
C ASP A 72 8.75 -11.27 20.03
N ILE A 73 8.89 -10.15 19.31
CA ILE A 73 9.19 -10.11 17.89
C ILE A 73 10.60 -9.54 17.75
N GLY A 74 11.59 -10.43 17.66
CA GLY A 74 12.99 -10.04 17.46
C GLY A 74 13.28 -9.43 16.09
N ASP A 75 12.55 -9.85 15.05
CA ASP A 75 12.69 -9.36 13.66
C ASP A 75 11.41 -8.66 13.21
N LEU A 76 11.39 -7.34 13.32
CA LEU A 76 10.26 -6.50 12.91
C LEU A 76 10.08 -6.47 11.39
N ASP A 77 11.15 -6.47 10.63
CA ASP A 77 11.08 -6.42 9.15
C ASP A 77 10.57 -7.76 8.59
N GLY A 78 10.95 -8.86 9.22
CA GLY A 78 10.49 -10.20 8.84
C GLY A 78 9.00 -10.40 9.05
N ILE A 79 8.40 -9.74 10.05
CA ILE A 79 6.97 -9.88 10.36
C ILE A 79 6.10 -8.86 9.63
N GLU A 80 6.65 -7.81 9.04
CA GLU A 80 5.85 -6.83 8.29
C GLU A 80 5.12 -7.52 7.13
N PHE A 81 3.84 -7.19 6.98
CA PHE A 81 2.87 -7.79 6.03
C PHE A 81 2.47 -9.24 6.32
N GLN A 82 2.96 -9.85 7.40
CA GLN A 82 2.52 -11.18 7.79
C GLN A 82 1.09 -11.13 8.33
N ARG A 83 0.26 -12.09 7.90
CA ARG A 83 -1.06 -12.31 8.50
C ARG A 83 -0.92 -13.00 9.84
N VAL A 84 -1.50 -12.41 10.88
CA VAL A 84 -1.40 -12.90 12.25
C VAL A 84 -2.76 -13.02 12.90
N LYS A 85 -2.81 -13.87 13.92
CA LYS A 85 -3.97 -14.05 14.79
C LYS A 85 -3.57 -13.69 16.21
N VAL A 86 -4.37 -12.86 16.86
CA VAL A 86 -4.14 -12.39 18.24
C VAL A 86 -5.41 -12.53 19.05
N GLU A 87 -5.27 -13.06 20.27
CA GLU A 87 -6.35 -13.12 21.25
C GLU A 87 -6.18 -12.04 22.30
N GLY A 88 -7.28 -11.39 22.68
CA GLY A 88 -7.26 -10.33 23.68
C GLY A 88 -8.64 -9.78 23.96
N ARG A 89 -8.67 -8.64 24.65
CA ARG A 89 -9.88 -7.85 24.91
C ARG A 89 -9.67 -6.44 24.38
N PHE A 90 -10.62 -5.93 23.63
CA PHE A 90 -10.60 -4.53 23.20
C PHE A 90 -10.85 -3.57 24.36
N LEU A 91 -10.08 -2.48 24.40
CA LEU A 91 -10.25 -1.36 25.32
C LEU A 91 -10.94 -0.22 24.56
N HIS A 92 -12.25 -0.36 24.39
CA HIS A 92 -13.06 0.56 23.56
C HIS A 92 -13.14 1.99 24.11
N ASP A 93 -13.01 2.15 25.43
CA ASP A 93 -12.92 3.44 26.11
C ASP A 93 -11.64 4.23 25.77
N LYS A 94 -10.66 3.56 25.15
CA LYS A 94 -9.36 4.10 24.78
C LYS A 94 -9.11 4.13 23.26
N GLU A 95 -10.17 4.16 22.46
CA GLU A 95 -10.06 4.27 21.01
C GLU A 95 -9.41 5.59 20.60
N LEU A 96 -8.53 5.52 19.59
CA LEU A 96 -7.85 6.68 19.01
C LEU A 96 -8.31 6.89 17.55
N ASN A 97 -8.45 8.16 17.17
CA ASN A 97 -8.93 8.56 15.85
C ASN A 97 -7.76 9.00 14.96
N LEU A 98 -7.37 8.16 14.00
CA LEU A 98 -6.33 8.49 13.03
C LEU A 98 -6.95 9.19 11.82
N LEU A 99 -6.67 10.47 11.67
CA LEU A 99 -7.23 11.36 10.66
C LEU A 99 -6.51 11.24 9.31
N ASN A 100 -6.95 12.07 8.36
CA ASN A 100 -6.42 12.13 6.99
C ASN A 100 -6.49 10.76 6.27
N ARG A 101 -7.63 10.09 6.44
CA ARG A 101 -7.94 8.84 5.73
C ARG A 101 -9.12 9.04 4.81
N SER A 102 -9.01 8.51 3.61
CA SER A 102 -10.12 8.53 2.65
C SER A 102 -10.39 7.13 2.14
N LEU A 103 -11.67 6.85 1.92
CA LEU A 103 -12.12 5.62 1.27
C LEU A 103 -13.00 6.00 0.09
N ASN A 104 -12.60 5.60 -1.12
CA ASN A 104 -13.34 5.91 -2.36
C ASN A 104 -13.62 7.41 -2.53
N GLY A 105 -12.66 8.29 -2.16
CA GLY A 105 -12.78 9.74 -2.25
C GLY A 105 -13.53 10.39 -1.08
N ASN A 106 -14.15 9.63 -0.18
CA ASN A 106 -14.83 10.16 1.00
C ASN A 106 -13.82 10.33 2.14
N PRO A 107 -13.69 11.55 2.72
CA PRO A 107 -12.81 11.77 3.86
C PRO A 107 -13.40 11.14 5.13
N GLY A 108 -12.52 10.68 6.01
CA GLY A 108 -12.90 10.05 7.28
C GLY A 108 -11.68 9.75 8.14
N ILE A 109 -11.84 8.83 9.05
CA ILE A 109 -10.83 8.43 10.04
C ILE A 109 -10.65 6.92 10.04
N HIS A 110 -9.49 6.46 10.50
CA HIS A 110 -9.32 5.08 10.92
C HIS A 110 -9.48 5.00 12.44
N ILE A 111 -10.22 3.99 12.88
CA ILE A 111 -10.39 3.69 14.30
C ILE A 111 -9.26 2.79 14.75
N LEU A 112 -8.49 3.25 15.72
CA LEU A 112 -7.43 2.50 16.36
C LEU A 112 -7.91 2.08 17.73
N THR A 113 -8.13 0.79 17.96
CA THR A 113 -8.59 0.26 19.24
C THR A 113 -7.45 -0.53 19.89
N PRO A 114 -7.04 -0.19 21.13
CA PRO A 114 -6.08 -1.01 21.85
C PRO A 114 -6.66 -2.40 22.17
N LEU A 115 -5.87 -3.44 21.95
CA LEU A 115 -6.18 -4.82 22.30
C LEU A 115 -5.24 -5.26 23.41
N GLN A 116 -5.79 -5.53 24.59
CA GLN A 116 -5.04 -6.10 25.71
C GLN A 116 -4.98 -7.61 25.56
N ARG A 117 -3.79 -8.17 25.48
CA ARG A 117 -3.52 -9.60 25.37
C ARG A 117 -3.61 -10.26 26.76
N LYS A 118 -3.61 -11.60 26.77
CA LYS A 118 -3.66 -12.39 28.02
C LYS A 118 -2.45 -12.18 28.93
N ASP A 119 -1.29 -11.83 28.34
CA ASP A 119 -0.04 -11.51 29.06
C ASP A 119 -0.02 -10.09 29.65
N GLY A 120 -1.08 -9.30 29.42
CA GLY A 120 -1.17 -7.90 29.81
C GLY A 120 -0.61 -6.91 28.82
N ALA A 121 0.15 -7.34 27.81
CA ALA A 121 0.65 -6.46 26.76
C ALA A 121 -0.48 -5.86 25.93
N VAL A 122 -0.29 -4.62 25.49
CA VAL A 122 -1.27 -3.90 24.66
C VAL A 122 -0.70 -3.69 23.28
N ILE A 123 -1.49 -3.99 22.26
CA ILE A 123 -1.18 -3.70 20.85
C ILE A 123 -2.29 -2.88 20.22
N MET A 124 -1.93 -2.02 19.28
CA MET A 124 -2.93 -1.25 18.54
C MET A 124 -3.49 -2.06 17.38
N VAL A 125 -4.82 -2.05 17.25
CA VAL A 125 -5.55 -2.65 16.13
C VAL A 125 -6.23 -1.53 15.35
N ASN A 126 -5.86 -1.39 14.08
CA ASN A 126 -6.57 -0.54 13.14
C ASN A 126 -7.79 -1.31 12.62
N ARG A 127 -8.98 -0.87 13.02
CA ARG A 127 -10.25 -1.52 12.67
C ARG A 127 -10.89 -0.99 11.40
N GLY A 128 -10.10 -0.22 10.62
CA GLY A 128 -10.52 0.29 9.33
C GLY A 128 -11.11 1.70 9.40
N TRP A 129 -11.67 2.09 8.27
CA TRP A 129 -12.18 3.42 8.02
C TRP A 129 -13.61 3.60 8.52
N THR A 130 -13.90 4.82 9.01
CA THR A 130 -15.26 5.27 9.32
C THR A 130 -15.41 6.76 8.95
N PRO A 131 -16.62 7.22 8.56
CA PRO A 131 -16.87 8.64 8.35
C PRO A 131 -16.81 9.41 9.68
N PHE A 132 -16.60 10.73 9.62
CA PHE A 132 -16.41 11.59 10.79
C PHE A 132 -17.60 11.59 11.76
N ASP A 133 -18.83 11.52 11.26
CA ASP A 133 -20.06 11.48 12.07
C ASP A 133 -20.16 10.20 12.92
N LYS A 134 -19.38 9.18 12.59
CA LYS A 134 -19.29 7.93 13.35
C LYS A 134 -17.97 7.78 14.12
N ALA A 135 -17.28 8.87 14.41
CA ALA A 135 -16.08 8.86 15.23
C ALA A 135 -16.33 8.43 16.69
N ASP A 136 -17.49 8.85 17.26
CA ASP A 136 -17.87 8.44 18.62
C ASP A 136 -18.19 6.93 18.67
N PRO A 137 -17.56 6.15 19.55
CA PRO A 137 -17.84 4.72 19.74
C PRO A 137 -19.33 4.42 19.95
N LYS A 138 -20.09 5.32 20.61
CA LYS A 138 -21.53 5.16 20.86
C LYS A 138 -22.37 5.09 19.59
N THR A 139 -21.88 5.66 18.50
CA THR A 139 -22.54 5.60 17.18
C THR A 139 -22.32 4.29 16.45
N ARG A 140 -21.45 3.42 16.99
CA ARG A 140 -21.01 2.14 16.41
C ARG A 140 -21.15 0.98 17.40
N PRO A 141 -22.34 0.75 18.03
CA PRO A 141 -22.50 -0.25 19.09
C PRO A 141 -22.19 -1.67 18.62
N GLN A 142 -22.45 -1.99 17.35
CA GLN A 142 -22.17 -3.33 16.77
C GLN A 142 -20.66 -3.65 16.75
N GLY A 143 -19.81 -2.64 16.69
CA GLY A 143 -18.37 -2.79 16.73
C GLY A 143 -17.78 -2.87 18.13
N GLN A 144 -18.56 -2.64 19.19
CA GLN A 144 -18.10 -2.61 20.58
C GLN A 144 -18.17 -4.02 21.19
N LEU A 145 -17.34 -4.95 20.66
CA LEU A 145 -17.29 -6.34 21.12
C LEU A 145 -16.76 -6.42 22.56
N THR A 146 -17.55 -6.97 23.46
CA THR A 146 -17.17 -7.16 24.86
C THR A 146 -16.64 -8.58 25.09
N GLY A 147 -15.69 -8.72 26.04
CA GLY A 147 -15.09 -10.03 26.38
C GLY A 147 -13.87 -10.38 25.51
N PRO A 148 -13.40 -11.62 25.60
CA PRO A 148 -12.28 -12.12 24.80
C PRO A 148 -12.65 -12.19 23.31
N VAL A 149 -11.78 -11.68 22.46
CA VAL A 149 -11.92 -11.73 21.01
C VAL A 149 -10.68 -12.35 20.39
N SER A 150 -10.84 -12.90 19.19
CA SER A 150 -9.75 -13.33 18.33
C SER A 150 -9.74 -12.44 17.10
N VAL A 151 -8.66 -11.71 16.92
CA VAL A 151 -8.47 -10.76 15.82
C VAL A 151 -7.48 -11.35 14.83
N GLU A 152 -7.85 -11.40 13.57
CA GLU A 152 -6.94 -11.68 12.46
C GLU A 152 -6.69 -10.40 11.67
N GLY A 153 -5.45 -10.20 11.25
CA GLY A 153 -5.07 -9.04 10.46
C GLY A 153 -3.61 -9.09 10.06
N ILE A 154 -3.17 -8.04 9.39
CA ILE A 154 -1.82 -7.92 8.84
C ILE A 154 -0.98 -7.03 9.74
N VAL A 155 0.23 -7.48 10.10
CA VAL A 155 1.18 -6.65 10.85
C VAL A 155 1.71 -5.53 9.96
N ARG A 156 1.69 -4.31 10.47
CA ARG A 156 2.24 -3.13 9.82
C ARG A 156 3.13 -2.36 10.78
N LEU A 157 4.30 -1.97 10.32
CA LEU A 157 5.19 -1.14 11.12
C LEU A 157 4.70 0.30 11.20
N MET A 158 4.89 0.93 12.35
CA MET A 158 4.62 2.34 12.55
C MET A 158 5.72 3.16 11.86
N LYS A 159 5.34 3.88 10.80
CA LYS A 159 6.29 4.72 10.04
C LYS A 159 6.36 6.11 10.65
N LYS A 160 7.57 6.67 10.67
CA LYS A 160 7.77 8.08 11.05
C LYS A 160 6.95 9.00 10.13
N PRO A 161 6.42 10.12 10.67
CA PRO A 161 5.76 11.12 9.85
C PRO A 161 6.74 11.76 8.86
N ASN A 162 6.20 12.33 7.78
CA ASN A 162 6.96 13.25 6.95
C ASN A 162 6.91 14.67 7.57
N ASP A 163 7.85 15.53 7.18
CA ASP A 163 8.00 16.88 7.73
C ASP A 163 6.80 17.82 7.47
N PHE A 164 5.86 17.42 6.63
CA PHE A 164 4.66 18.20 6.28
C PHE A 164 3.39 17.73 7.00
N MET A 165 3.49 16.75 7.89
CA MET A 165 2.33 16.32 8.69
C MET A 165 2.09 17.25 9.87
N PRO A 166 0.83 17.61 10.16
CA PRO A 166 0.47 18.30 11.38
C PRO A 166 0.84 17.47 12.61
N ASP A 167 1.12 18.15 13.72
CA ASP A 167 1.37 17.49 15.00
C ASP A 167 0.11 16.77 15.51
N ASN A 168 0.32 15.65 16.20
CA ASN A 168 -0.75 14.96 16.89
C ASN A 168 -1.31 15.82 18.04
N GLU A 169 -2.64 15.78 18.23
CA GLU A 169 -3.34 16.47 19.33
C GLU A 169 -4.01 15.42 20.26
N PRO A 170 -3.26 14.81 21.19
CA PRO A 170 -3.78 13.73 22.04
C PRO A 170 -4.98 14.14 22.89
N VAL A 171 -5.01 15.40 23.38
CA VAL A 171 -6.12 15.91 24.20
C VAL A 171 -7.46 15.93 23.45
N LYS A 172 -7.43 16.15 22.14
CA LYS A 172 -8.60 16.12 21.27
C LYS A 172 -8.84 14.74 20.65
N ASN A 173 -8.05 13.73 21.00
CA ASN A 173 -8.03 12.41 20.36
C ASN A 173 -7.86 12.49 18.83
N THR A 174 -7.01 13.42 18.37
CA THR A 174 -6.74 13.70 16.97
C THR A 174 -5.33 13.28 16.62
N TRP A 175 -5.22 12.26 15.78
CA TRP A 175 -3.94 11.66 15.39
C TRP A 175 -3.77 11.74 13.88
N PHE A 176 -2.63 12.24 13.43
CA PHE A 176 -2.30 12.34 12.00
C PHE A 176 -1.31 11.26 11.58
N TYR A 177 -0.49 10.79 12.52
CA TYR A 177 0.51 9.74 12.30
C TYR A 177 0.65 8.85 13.53
N TRP A 178 1.31 7.72 13.30
CA TRP A 178 1.60 6.77 14.35
C TRP A 178 2.74 7.26 15.25
N ASP A 179 2.47 7.41 16.52
CA ASP A 179 3.42 7.80 17.56
C ASP A 179 3.22 6.87 18.77
N ALA A 180 3.95 5.75 18.78
CA ALA A 180 3.78 4.75 19.82
C ALA A 180 3.96 5.30 21.22
N PRO A 181 4.99 6.12 21.54
CA PRO A 181 5.15 6.71 22.86
C PRO A 181 4.01 7.66 23.26
N ALA A 182 3.55 8.52 22.35
CA ALA A 182 2.44 9.43 22.65
C ALA A 182 1.11 8.70 22.78
N MET A 183 0.85 7.70 21.92
CA MET A 183 -0.33 6.84 21.98
C MET A 183 -0.34 6.00 23.26
N ALA A 184 0.79 5.45 23.71
CA ALA A 184 0.91 4.73 24.96
C ALA A 184 0.48 5.59 26.14
N ARG A 185 1.00 6.82 26.23
CA ARG A 185 0.59 7.78 27.26
C ARG A 185 -0.90 8.12 27.21
N ALA A 186 -1.45 8.32 26.00
CA ALA A 186 -2.86 8.67 25.84
C ALA A 186 -3.80 7.54 26.30
N ILE A 187 -3.45 6.28 26.08
CA ILE A 187 -4.26 5.15 26.51
C ILE A 187 -3.90 4.63 27.92
N GLY A 188 -2.87 5.22 28.57
CA GLY A 188 -2.46 4.85 29.93
C GLY A 188 -1.79 3.49 30.01
N THR A 189 -0.93 3.15 29.05
CA THR A 189 -0.05 1.97 29.08
C THR A 189 1.41 2.41 29.12
N GLU A 190 2.30 1.57 29.64
CA GLU A 190 3.73 1.89 29.73
C GLU A 190 4.37 1.98 28.33
N THR A 191 4.07 1.01 27.47
CA THR A 191 4.66 0.91 26.14
C THR A 191 3.66 0.39 25.13
N LEU A 192 3.89 0.73 23.87
CA LEU A 192 3.30 0.09 22.70
C LEU A 192 4.40 -0.42 21.79
N PRO A 193 4.24 -1.60 21.18
CA PRO A 193 5.19 -2.06 20.19
C PRO A 193 5.20 -1.12 18.96
N PRO A 194 6.32 -1.06 18.20
CA PRO A 194 6.44 -0.19 17.03
C PRO A 194 5.68 -0.71 15.80
N TYR A 195 4.67 -1.53 16.02
CA TYR A 195 3.80 -2.10 14.99
C TYR A 195 2.33 -2.09 15.45
N TYR A 196 1.44 -2.28 14.50
CA TYR A 196 0.01 -2.43 14.72
C TYR A 196 -0.56 -3.54 13.84
N ILE A 197 -1.77 -3.98 14.15
CA ILE A 197 -2.51 -4.93 13.33
C ILE A 197 -3.55 -4.18 12.51
N LEU A 198 -3.55 -4.40 11.21
CA LEU A 198 -4.60 -3.95 10.30
C LEU A 198 -5.59 -5.12 10.15
N ALA A 199 -6.75 -5.01 10.78
CA ALA A 199 -7.81 -6.02 10.78
C ALA A 199 -8.76 -5.89 9.60
#